data_512e1f8f15a9d48908255101055ee509
#
_entry.id   512e1f8f15a9d48908255101055ee509
#
_cell.length_a   1.000
_cell.length_b   1.000
_cell.length_c   1.000
_cell.angle_alpha   90.00
_cell.angle_beta   90.00
_cell.angle_gamma   90.00
#
_symmetry.space_group_name_H-M   'P 1'
#
loop_
_entity.id
_entity.type
_entity.pdbx_description
1 polymer ?
#
loop_
_entity_poly.entity_id
_entity_poly.type
_entity_poly.pdbx_seq_one_letter_code
_entity_poly.pdbx_strand_id
1 'polypeptide(L)'
;MPASEPSKAPEGGRPSNAAGFRKENGHSMKRVYVDEKWCLGCHLCEYYCAFANSGKSSMIKALKDRKINPRIQIEGDNHISFAVSCRHCTDPICVKSCIAGALSIQAGVVRIDRDKCVGCHTCVLVCPYGAIMPADEGVMQKCELCIENAGGKPACVQGCPNKAIIYEERA
;
A
#
# COMPACT_ATOMS: atom_id res chain seq x y z
N MET A 1 47.54 -7.98 37.81
CA MET A 1 46.65 -8.23 36.65
C MET A 1 45.86 -6.97 36.44
N PRO A 2 46.04 -6.23 35.33
CA PRO A 2 45.29 -5.01 35.09
C PRO A 2 43.91 -5.35 34.45
N ALA A 3 42.87 -4.67 34.91
CA ALA A 3 41.52 -4.79 34.45
C ALA A 3 41.40 -4.17 33.05
N SER A 4 40.77 -4.93 32.11
CA SER A 4 40.49 -4.50 30.75
C SER A 4 39.30 -3.56 30.72
N GLU A 5 39.48 -2.38 30.14
CA GLU A 5 38.41 -1.39 29.85
C GLU A 5 37.41 -1.92 28.82
N PRO A 6 36.11 -1.59 28.94
CA PRO A 6 35.13 -1.94 27.94
C PRO A 6 35.24 -1.03 26.70
N SER A 7 35.34 -1.65 25.54
CA SER A 7 35.38 -0.99 24.22
C SER A 7 34.10 -0.20 23.94
N LYS A 8 34.24 1.10 23.62
CA LYS A 8 33.16 1.97 23.12
C LYS A 8 32.56 1.41 21.87
N ALA A 9 31.23 1.23 21.87
CA ALA A 9 30.45 0.97 20.70
C ALA A 9 30.47 2.17 19.72
N PRO A 10 30.45 1.96 18.39
CA PRO A 10 30.43 3.06 17.45
C PRO A 10 29.07 3.76 17.49
N GLU A 11 29.10 5.08 17.65
CA GLU A 11 27.95 5.96 17.54
C GLU A 11 27.46 5.94 16.08
N GLY A 12 26.50 5.06 15.79
CA GLY A 12 25.78 5.04 14.53
C GLY A 12 24.91 6.29 14.42
N GLY A 13 25.38 7.28 13.68
CA GLY A 13 24.60 8.46 13.34
C GLY A 13 23.30 8.04 12.65
N ARG A 14 22.15 8.43 13.22
CA ARG A 14 20.86 8.33 12.51
C ARG A 14 20.96 9.06 11.18
N PRO A 15 20.61 8.45 10.05
CA PRO A 15 20.45 9.20 8.82
C PRO A 15 19.34 10.23 9.06
N SER A 16 19.69 11.50 8.99
CA SER A 16 18.75 12.60 9.04
C SER A 16 17.90 12.58 7.76
N ASN A 17 16.73 11.92 7.79
CA ASN A 17 15.70 12.01 6.75
C ASN A 17 15.00 13.39 6.75
N ALA A 18 15.68 14.42 7.18
CA ALA A 18 15.28 15.80 7.01
C ALA A 18 15.83 16.41 5.71
N ALA A 19 15.78 15.63 4.61
CA ALA A 19 15.89 16.22 3.29
C ALA A 19 14.58 16.95 3.03
N GLY A 20 14.64 18.28 3.03
CA GLY A 20 13.53 19.20 2.95
C GLY A 20 12.48 18.80 1.94
N PHE A 21 11.28 18.67 2.42
CA PHE A 21 10.08 18.48 1.62
C PHE A 21 9.85 19.78 0.82
N ARG A 22 10.56 19.92 -0.32
CA ARG A 22 10.23 20.94 -1.29
C ARG A 22 8.84 20.62 -1.81
N LYS A 23 7.91 21.56 -1.63
CA LYS A 23 6.71 21.67 -2.43
C LYS A 23 7.14 21.87 -3.87
N GLU A 24 7.46 20.80 -4.58
CA GLU A 24 7.62 20.86 -6.01
C GLU A 24 6.26 20.61 -6.63
N ASN A 25 5.72 21.70 -7.16
CA ASN A 25 4.66 21.82 -8.16
C ASN A 25 3.51 20.80 -8.05
N GLY A 26 2.31 21.32 -7.77
CA GLY A 26 1.06 20.57 -7.68
C GLY A 26 0.79 19.70 -8.91
N HIS A 27 1.47 18.57 -9.03
CA HIS A 27 1.05 17.51 -9.90
C HIS A 27 -0.10 16.78 -9.18
N SER A 28 -1.30 17.16 -9.57
CA SER A 28 -2.49 16.39 -9.28
C SER A 28 -2.25 14.97 -9.80
N MET A 29 -2.32 14.00 -8.92
CA MET A 29 -2.05 12.61 -9.24
C MET A 29 -3.33 11.79 -9.24
N LYS A 30 -3.52 10.97 -10.25
CA LYS A 30 -4.64 10.02 -10.29
C LYS A 30 -4.58 9.07 -9.11
N ARG A 31 -5.73 8.90 -8.47
CA ARG A 31 -5.91 7.98 -7.34
C ARG A 31 -7.15 7.12 -7.56
N VAL A 32 -7.23 6.03 -6.84
CA VAL A 32 -8.40 5.17 -6.82
C VAL A 32 -9.40 5.73 -5.82
N TYR A 33 -10.60 6.04 -6.29
CA TYR A 33 -11.75 6.47 -5.50
C TYR A 33 -12.87 5.45 -5.64
N VAL A 34 -13.73 5.40 -4.64
CA VAL A 34 -14.88 4.51 -4.63
C VAL A 34 -16.14 5.35 -4.43
N ASP A 35 -17.14 5.09 -5.24
CA ASP A 35 -18.50 5.59 -5.04
C ASP A 35 -19.32 4.50 -4.33
N GLU A 36 -19.61 4.75 -3.07
CA GLU A 36 -20.31 3.81 -2.19
C GLU A 36 -21.72 3.47 -2.70
N LYS A 37 -22.38 4.42 -3.37
CA LYS A 37 -23.73 4.24 -3.90
C LYS A 37 -23.80 3.14 -4.98
N TRP A 38 -22.69 2.90 -5.65
CA TRP A 38 -22.59 1.94 -6.74
C TRP A 38 -21.80 0.69 -6.38
N CYS A 39 -21.26 0.62 -5.18
CA CYS A 39 -20.54 -0.56 -4.71
C CYS A 39 -21.51 -1.67 -4.34
N LEU A 40 -21.38 -2.82 -4.99
CA LEU A 40 -22.25 -3.99 -4.77
C LEU A 40 -21.69 -4.95 -3.71
N GLY A 41 -20.53 -4.67 -3.12
CA GLY A 41 -19.88 -5.60 -2.19
C GLY A 41 -19.48 -6.95 -2.84
N CYS A 42 -19.34 -7.01 -4.16
CA CYS A 42 -19.15 -8.26 -4.90
C CYS A 42 -17.73 -8.86 -4.83
N HIS A 43 -16.78 -8.18 -4.20
CA HIS A 43 -15.38 -8.59 -4.02
C HIS A 43 -14.56 -8.79 -5.32
N LEU A 44 -15.12 -8.58 -6.50
CA LEU A 44 -14.38 -8.77 -7.76
C LEU A 44 -13.12 -7.89 -7.85
N CYS A 45 -13.14 -6.69 -7.31
CA CYS A 45 -11.97 -5.81 -7.23
C CYS A 45 -10.81 -6.44 -6.45
N GLU A 46 -11.10 -7.21 -5.40
CA GLU A 46 -10.10 -7.94 -4.62
C GLU A 46 -9.46 -9.05 -5.45
N TYR A 47 -10.28 -9.85 -6.16
CA TYR A 47 -9.78 -10.91 -7.04
C TYR A 47 -8.91 -10.36 -8.17
N TYR A 48 -9.35 -9.29 -8.83
CA TYR A 48 -8.57 -8.65 -9.88
C TYR A 48 -7.26 -8.04 -9.34
N CYS A 49 -7.31 -7.44 -8.14
CA CYS A 49 -6.12 -6.91 -7.48
C CYS A 49 -5.13 -8.04 -7.13
N ALA A 50 -5.61 -9.13 -6.53
CA ALA A 50 -4.80 -10.28 -6.18
C ALA A 50 -4.18 -10.92 -7.43
N PHE A 51 -4.95 -11.06 -8.51
CA PHE A 51 -4.46 -11.59 -9.78
C PHE A 51 -3.36 -10.72 -10.37
N ALA A 52 -3.55 -9.40 -10.49
CA ALA A 52 -2.56 -8.48 -11.02
C ALA A 52 -1.24 -8.50 -10.23
N ASN A 53 -1.31 -8.77 -8.93
CA ASN A 53 -0.14 -8.84 -8.05
C ASN A 53 0.45 -10.27 -7.90
N SER A 54 -0.13 -11.27 -8.54
CA SER A 54 0.31 -12.67 -8.44
C SER A 54 1.48 -13.02 -9.36
N GLY A 55 1.78 -12.20 -10.37
CA GLY A 55 2.76 -12.51 -11.43
C GLY A 55 2.36 -13.68 -12.34
N LYS A 56 1.11 -14.16 -12.29
CA LYS A 56 0.61 -15.27 -13.10
C LYS A 56 -0.12 -14.78 -14.34
N SER A 57 -0.07 -15.53 -15.42
CA SER A 57 -0.74 -15.22 -16.69
C SER A 57 -2.22 -15.58 -16.73
N SER A 58 -2.71 -16.34 -15.75
CA SER A 58 -4.10 -16.80 -15.70
C SER A 58 -4.66 -16.63 -14.30
N MET A 59 -5.85 -16.05 -14.20
CA MET A 59 -6.56 -15.84 -12.94
C MET A 59 -6.83 -17.19 -12.22
N ILE A 60 -7.19 -18.24 -12.96
CA ILE A 60 -7.41 -19.57 -12.39
C ILE A 60 -6.13 -20.08 -11.72
N LYS A 61 -4.97 -19.97 -12.39
CA LYS A 61 -3.68 -20.40 -11.82
C LYS A 61 -3.22 -19.51 -10.66
N ALA A 62 -3.64 -18.25 -10.63
CA ALA A 62 -3.29 -17.30 -9.59
C ALA A 62 -4.06 -17.55 -8.30
N LEU A 63 -5.33 -17.93 -8.41
CA LEU A 63 -6.29 -17.90 -7.31
C LEU A 63 -6.73 -19.30 -6.85
N LYS A 64 -6.50 -20.35 -7.66
CA LYS A 64 -6.87 -21.72 -7.32
C LYS A 64 -6.07 -22.18 -6.09
N ASP A 65 -6.76 -22.72 -5.10
CA ASP A 65 -6.21 -23.33 -3.89
C ASP A 65 -5.26 -22.42 -3.08
N ARG A 66 -5.44 -21.08 -3.21
CA ARG A 66 -4.64 -20.08 -2.50
C ARG A 66 -5.54 -19.08 -1.79
N LYS A 67 -5.10 -18.62 -0.63
CA LYS A 67 -5.67 -17.42 -0.01
C LYS A 67 -5.37 -16.23 -0.92
N ILE A 68 -6.40 -15.50 -1.31
CA ILE A 68 -6.20 -14.25 -2.05
C ILE A 68 -5.59 -13.20 -1.12
N ASN A 69 -4.66 -12.43 -1.65
CA ASN A 69 -3.96 -11.38 -0.89
C ASN A 69 -4.06 -10.04 -1.64
N PRO A 70 -5.26 -9.43 -1.68
CA PRO A 70 -5.51 -8.19 -2.39
C PRO A 70 -4.88 -7.00 -1.65
N ARG A 71 -4.65 -5.91 -2.38
CA ARG A 71 -4.21 -4.62 -1.83
C ARG A 71 -5.35 -3.58 -1.78
N ILE A 72 -6.56 -4.05 -1.94
CA ILE A 72 -7.84 -3.36 -1.77
C ILE A 72 -8.76 -4.34 -1.07
N GLN A 73 -9.59 -3.86 -0.15
CA GLN A 73 -10.52 -4.69 0.62
C GLN A 73 -11.91 -4.10 0.55
N ILE A 74 -12.91 -4.96 0.50
CA ILE A 74 -14.31 -4.57 0.66
C ILE A 74 -14.65 -4.58 2.14
N GLU A 75 -15.09 -3.43 2.62
CA GLU A 75 -15.63 -3.23 3.94
C GLU A 75 -17.11 -2.88 3.83
N GLY A 76 -17.89 -3.26 4.82
CA GLY A 76 -19.30 -2.92 4.83
C GLY A 76 -20.12 -3.78 5.75
N ASP A 77 -21.41 -3.49 5.77
CA ASP A 77 -22.45 -4.25 6.43
C ASP A 77 -23.55 -4.65 5.43
N ASN A 78 -24.70 -5.09 5.94
CA ASN A 78 -25.83 -5.52 5.09
C ASN A 78 -26.46 -4.40 4.25
N HIS A 79 -26.08 -3.15 4.46
CA HIS A 79 -26.70 -1.98 3.83
C HIS A 79 -25.75 -1.16 2.99
N ILE A 80 -24.47 -1.07 3.40
CA ILE A 80 -23.46 -0.24 2.73
C ILE A 80 -22.21 -1.06 2.53
N SER A 81 -21.66 -1.02 1.31
CA SER A 81 -20.37 -1.62 0.99
C SER A 81 -19.48 -0.61 0.28
N PHE A 82 -18.20 -0.63 0.59
CA PHE A 82 -17.22 0.22 -0.08
C PHE A 82 -15.85 -0.44 -0.11
N ALA A 83 -15.03 -0.05 -1.06
CA ALA A 83 -13.69 -0.59 -1.20
C ALA A 83 -12.65 0.34 -0.54
N VAL A 84 -11.87 -0.22 0.36
CA VAL A 84 -10.76 0.47 1.04
C VAL A 84 -9.44 0.17 0.34
N SER A 85 -8.72 1.24 -0.02
CA SER A 85 -7.37 1.14 -0.57
C SER A 85 -6.51 2.32 -0.14
N CYS A 86 -5.19 2.24 -0.39
CA CYS A 86 -4.28 3.32 -0.03
C CYS A 86 -4.66 4.62 -0.74
N ARG A 87 -4.78 5.70 0.04
CA ARG A 87 -5.11 7.05 -0.46
C ARG A 87 -3.89 7.82 -0.98
N HIS A 88 -2.69 7.28 -0.85
CA HIS A 88 -1.44 7.96 -1.22
C HIS A 88 -1.40 9.40 -0.70
N CYS A 89 -1.54 9.53 0.62
CA CYS A 89 -1.65 10.82 1.31
C CYS A 89 -0.49 11.76 0.92
N THR A 90 -0.78 13.05 0.84
CA THR A 90 0.24 14.09 0.60
C THR A 90 1.22 14.18 1.78
N ASP A 91 0.71 13.96 2.99
CA ASP A 91 1.49 13.85 4.22
C ASP A 91 1.31 12.46 4.85
N PRO A 92 2.03 11.43 4.35
CA PRO A 92 1.80 10.05 4.77
C PRO A 92 2.45 9.74 6.11
N ILE A 93 1.65 9.66 7.17
CA ILE A 93 2.12 9.30 8.51
C ILE A 93 2.79 7.92 8.54
N CYS A 94 2.34 6.99 7.70
CA CYS A 94 2.94 5.65 7.59
C CYS A 94 4.39 5.68 7.10
N VAL A 95 4.76 6.63 6.23
CA VAL A 95 6.15 6.84 5.80
C VAL A 95 6.98 7.39 6.94
N LYS A 96 6.44 8.40 7.64
CA LYS A 96 7.12 9.04 8.77
C LYS A 96 7.34 8.09 9.95
N SER A 97 6.43 7.13 10.15
CA SER A 97 6.48 6.18 11.26
C SER A 97 7.24 4.90 10.94
N CYS A 98 7.71 4.71 9.70
CA CYS A 98 8.40 3.48 9.31
C CYS A 98 9.81 3.43 9.91
N ILE A 99 10.00 2.57 10.91
CA ILE A 99 11.29 2.43 11.61
C ILE A 99 12.40 1.88 10.72
N ALA A 100 12.03 1.05 9.73
CA ALA A 100 12.97 0.44 8.79
C ALA A 100 13.21 1.29 7.53
N GLY A 101 12.51 2.44 7.38
CA GLY A 101 12.56 3.24 6.16
C GLY A 101 12.08 2.52 4.90
N ALA A 102 11.29 1.46 5.06
CA ALA A 102 10.75 0.66 3.96
C ALA A 102 9.66 1.39 3.15
N LEU A 103 8.99 2.38 3.75
CA LEU A 103 7.98 3.18 3.07
C LEU A 103 8.59 4.49 2.55
N SER A 104 8.31 4.82 1.30
CA SER A 104 8.78 6.04 0.64
C SER A 104 7.73 6.62 -0.29
N ILE A 105 7.89 7.88 -0.69
CA ILE A 105 7.07 8.50 -1.72
C ILE A 105 7.90 8.53 -3.01
N GLN A 106 7.37 7.96 -4.07
CA GLN A 106 7.99 7.95 -5.39
C GLN A 106 6.96 8.44 -6.41
N ALA A 107 7.27 9.52 -7.10
CA ALA A 107 6.36 10.16 -8.06
C ALA A 107 4.93 10.38 -7.50
N GLY A 108 4.82 10.81 -6.23
CA GLY A 108 3.55 11.03 -5.55
C GLY A 108 2.86 9.76 -5.01
N VAL A 109 3.37 8.57 -5.33
CA VAL A 109 2.83 7.29 -4.85
C VAL A 109 3.61 6.84 -3.62
N VAL A 110 2.90 6.53 -2.54
CA VAL A 110 3.51 5.86 -1.39
C VAL A 110 3.81 4.42 -1.78
N ARG A 111 5.06 4.01 -1.72
CA ARG A 111 5.53 2.66 -2.07
C ARG A 111 6.17 1.97 -0.87
N ILE A 112 6.21 0.65 -0.92
CA ILE A 112 6.85 -0.17 0.08
C ILE A 112 7.98 -1.01 -0.55
N ASP A 113 9.17 -0.88 0.02
CA ASP A 113 10.31 -1.75 -0.26
C ASP A 113 10.18 -2.98 0.65
N ARG A 114 9.86 -4.12 0.05
CA ARG A 114 9.60 -5.36 0.80
C ARG A 114 10.88 -5.93 1.42
N ASP A 115 12.02 -5.69 0.81
CA ASP A 115 13.31 -6.19 1.28
C ASP A 115 13.76 -5.46 2.56
N LYS A 116 13.34 -4.20 2.72
CA LYS A 116 13.57 -3.43 3.95
C LYS A 116 12.52 -3.62 5.02
N CYS A 117 11.37 -4.19 4.68
CA CYS A 117 10.26 -4.30 5.61
C CYS A 117 10.52 -5.38 6.66
N VAL A 118 10.58 -4.99 7.92
CA VAL A 118 10.79 -5.89 9.07
C VAL A 118 9.49 -6.39 9.71
N GLY A 119 8.34 -6.12 9.12
CA GLY A 119 7.05 -6.61 9.62
C GLY A 119 6.61 -6.06 10.98
N CYS A 120 7.07 -4.89 11.40
CA CYS A 120 6.76 -4.33 12.73
C CYS A 120 5.32 -3.83 12.91
N HIS A 121 4.49 -3.84 11.87
CA HIS A 121 3.09 -3.41 11.84
C HIS A 121 2.81 -1.94 12.23
N THR A 122 3.81 -1.12 12.54
CA THR A 122 3.60 0.29 12.93
C THR A 122 2.79 1.06 11.87
N CYS A 123 3.07 0.85 10.59
CA CYS A 123 2.35 1.51 9.49
C CYS A 123 0.86 1.11 9.42
N VAL A 124 0.51 -0.11 9.84
CA VAL A 124 -0.89 -0.57 9.94
C VAL A 124 -1.61 0.21 11.03
N LEU A 125 -1.00 0.32 12.21
CA LEU A 125 -1.58 1.00 13.37
C LEU A 125 -1.82 2.50 13.15
N VAL A 126 -0.92 3.16 12.39
CA VAL A 126 -1.02 4.61 12.17
C VAL A 126 -1.84 4.98 10.93
N CYS A 127 -2.23 4.02 10.09
CA CYS A 127 -3.00 4.33 8.89
C CYS A 127 -4.45 4.66 9.24
N PRO A 128 -4.94 5.89 9.03
CA PRO A 128 -6.31 6.26 9.40
C PRO A 128 -7.38 5.59 8.53
N TYR A 129 -6.96 4.95 7.43
CA TYR A 129 -7.87 4.30 6.47
C TYR A 129 -7.80 2.77 6.54
N GLY A 130 -6.98 2.18 7.41
CA GLY A 130 -6.80 0.73 7.45
C GLY A 130 -6.26 0.11 6.15
N ALA A 131 -5.62 0.90 5.29
CA ALA A 131 -5.29 0.51 3.91
C ALA A 131 -3.93 -0.19 3.76
N ILE A 132 -3.30 -0.56 4.86
CA ILE A 132 -2.04 -1.31 4.91
C ILE A 132 -2.32 -2.61 5.65
N MET A 133 -1.96 -3.72 5.04
CA MET A 133 -2.26 -5.04 5.58
C MET A 133 -1.05 -5.94 5.57
N PRO A 134 -1.00 -6.97 6.43
CA PRO A 134 0.03 -7.99 6.35
C PRO A 134 -0.08 -8.76 5.03
N ALA A 135 1.08 -9.05 4.43
CA ALA A 135 1.21 -9.98 3.33
C ALA A 135 1.74 -11.33 3.83
N ASP A 136 1.87 -12.27 2.91
CA ASP A 136 2.63 -13.49 3.18
C ASP A 136 4.09 -13.12 3.54
N GLU A 137 4.79 -14.00 4.25
CA GLU A 137 6.19 -13.80 4.68
C GLU A 137 6.39 -12.71 5.76
N GLY A 138 5.31 -12.21 6.38
CA GLY A 138 5.39 -11.27 7.49
C GLY A 138 5.72 -9.82 7.11
N VAL A 139 5.82 -9.50 5.84
CA VAL A 139 5.99 -8.13 5.36
C VAL A 139 4.65 -7.42 5.17
N MET A 140 4.66 -6.10 5.08
CA MET A 140 3.44 -5.33 4.83
C MET A 140 3.19 -5.15 3.34
N GLN A 141 1.92 -4.97 2.98
CA GLN A 141 1.50 -4.63 1.63
C GLN A 141 0.42 -3.55 1.62
N LYS A 142 0.29 -2.86 0.51
CA LYS A 142 -0.72 -1.84 0.25
C LYS A 142 -0.87 -1.60 -1.25
N CYS A 143 -1.92 -0.88 -1.65
CA CYS A 143 -2.08 -0.47 -3.03
C CYS A 143 -0.90 0.40 -3.50
N GLU A 144 -0.38 0.12 -4.69
CA GLU A 144 0.67 0.86 -5.40
C GLU A 144 0.24 1.26 -6.82
N LEU A 145 -1.09 1.39 -7.03
CA LEU A 145 -1.73 1.80 -8.27
C LEU A 145 -1.39 0.91 -9.49
N CYS A 146 -0.96 -0.32 -9.25
CA CYS A 146 -0.56 -1.28 -10.30
C CYS A 146 0.52 -0.73 -11.27
N ILE A 147 1.40 0.14 -10.80
CA ILE A 147 2.41 0.79 -11.63
C ILE A 147 3.31 -0.24 -12.31
N GLU A 148 3.76 -1.24 -11.57
CA GLU A 148 4.67 -2.28 -12.08
C GLU A 148 3.93 -3.40 -12.83
N ASN A 149 2.74 -3.75 -12.36
CA ASN A 149 2.07 -4.97 -12.80
C ASN A 149 1.12 -4.77 -13.99
N ALA A 150 0.54 -3.56 -14.13
CA ALA A 150 -0.46 -3.27 -15.16
C ALA A 150 -0.24 -1.90 -15.82
N GLY A 151 1.00 -1.41 -15.84
CA GLY A 151 1.37 -0.16 -16.49
C GLY A 151 0.59 1.06 -15.97
N GLY A 152 0.31 1.09 -14.66
CA GLY A 152 -0.41 2.19 -14.02
C GLY A 152 -1.93 2.22 -14.29
N LYS A 153 -2.50 1.10 -14.77
CA LYS A 153 -3.96 0.93 -14.91
C LYS A 153 -4.45 0.02 -13.79
N PRO A 154 -5.08 0.54 -12.73
CA PRO A 154 -5.50 -0.27 -11.59
C PRO A 154 -6.46 -1.39 -11.99
N ALA A 155 -6.09 -2.64 -11.71
CA ALA A 155 -6.87 -3.81 -12.09
C ALA A 155 -8.24 -3.85 -11.40
N CYS A 156 -8.36 -3.32 -10.18
CA CYS A 156 -9.63 -3.20 -9.46
C CYS A 156 -10.65 -2.33 -10.19
N VAL A 157 -10.20 -1.28 -10.88
CA VAL A 157 -11.08 -0.43 -11.72
C VAL A 157 -11.61 -1.20 -12.91
N GLN A 158 -10.75 -1.98 -13.58
CA GLN A 158 -11.14 -2.81 -14.72
C GLN A 158 -12.09 -3.94 -14.31
N GLY A 159 -11.88 -4.50 -13.12
CA GLY A 159 -12.67 -5.60 -12.59
C GLY A 159 -14.00 -5.18 -11.94
N CYS A 160 -14.29 -3.90 -11.80
CA CYS A 160 -15.52 -3.43 -11.19
C CYS A 160 -16.68 -3.43 -12.20
N PRO A 161 -17.69 -4.33 -12.09
CA PRO A 161 -18.76 -4.45 -13.07
C PRO A 161 -19.67 -3.22 -13.06
N ASN A 162 -19.86 -2.62 -11.90
CA ASN A 162 -20.74 -1.48 -11.70
C ASN A 162 -20.02 -0.13 -11.79
N LYS A 163 -18.72 -0.13 -12.14
CA LYS A 163 -17.89 1.08 -12.26
C LYS A 163 -17.88 1.96 -10.99
N ALA A 164 -18.11 1.34 -9.84
CA ALA A 164 -18.05 2.02 -8.55
C ALA A 164 -16.62 2.48 -8.19
N ILE A 165 -15.60 1.87 -8.80
CA ILE A 165 -14.20 2.22 -8.57
C ILE A 165 -13.69 3.05 -9.74
N ILE A 166 -13.22 4.25 -9.44
CA ILE A 166 -12.82 5.27 -10.43
C ILE A 166 -11.34 5.59 -10.23
N TYR A 167 -10.61 5.79 -11.32
CA TYR A 167 -9.21 6.19 -11.31
C TYR A 167 -9.06 7.55 -11.96
N GLU A 168 -9.01 8.59 -11.15
CA GLU A 168 -9.03 9.98 -11.60
C GLU A 168 -8.20 10.89 -10.71
N GLU A 169 -7.96 12.10 -11.20
CA GLU A 169 -7.45 13.20 -10.41
C GLU A 169 -8.61 13.94 -9.75
N ARG A 170 -8.47 14.22 -8.46
CA ARG A 170 -9.35 15.14 -7.72
C ARG A 170 -8.49 16.22 -7.11
N ALA A 171 -8.96 17.45 -7.29
CA ALA A 171 -8.34 18.63 -6.68
C ALA A 171 -8.53 18.64 -5.16
#